data_5330c3f20c5fe1980daf3fb9b644bba4
#
_entry.id   5330c3f20c5fe1980daf3fb9b644bba4
#
_cell.length_a   1.000
_cell.length_b   1.000
_cell.length_c   1.000
_cell.angle_alpha   90.00
_cell.angle_beta   90.00
_cell.angle_gamma   90.00
#
_symmetry.space_group_name_H-M   'P 1'
#
loop_
_entity.id
_entity.type
_entity.pdbx_description
1 polymer ?
#
loop_
_entity_poly.entity_id
_entity_poly.type
_entity_poly.pdbx_seq_one_letter_code
_entity_poly.pdbx_strand_id
1 'polypeptide(L)'
;MSTVLEKATTAAQQGNWSLLNQYLQQLPLGKNATDADAESAPLNDSDLEQVLNLALDVLDAGDFQERWEVAKVFPKLGAIAIAPLIELLEDDEADLEMRWFAGRILGEFNHPTVITSLVHLLKTSEDEDLTAMAAAALSSLGNSAVDALASLLADPESRLLATQSLSQIRRPEIIAPLLSVVHDPEASVRSTAIEALSSFHDPRIPPVLLDALDDHAAAVRKEAVIGLGLRSDLWEELDLLNRLKLLLYDFNREVCQQAAIALGRSGTDEAADALFDVLKSPATPVPLQIDFVRALGWVKTPKTLDYLQQTLTEASVECALEIVRVLGRIEEPVLKTRATHILIDFLNSEYPAAKTAIIKQALAQAWGELGEIGAIDALVGLLAEPTDSVRLHAIAALKNFPTTHQQLEQLAADENLTPALKQGVAIALAEWKI
;
A
#
# COMPACT_ATOMS: atom_id res chain seq x y z
N MET A 1 21.42 -19.42 -43.87
CA MET A 1 21.55 -19.10 -42.43
C MET A 1 21.87 -17.64 -42.25
N SER A 2 21.23 -16.95 -41.32
CA SER A 2 21.59 -15.56 -40.96
C SER A 2 23.00 -15.59 -40.34
N THR A 3 23.86 -14.65 -40.71
CA THR A 3 25.20 -14.49 -40.10
C THR A 3 25.16 -14.30 -38.57
N VAL A 4 24.01 -13.82 -38.05
CA VAL A 4 23.75 -13.67 -36.60
C VAL A 4 23.52 -15.02 -35.94
N LEU A 5 22.79 -15.96 -36.58
CA LEU A 5 22.54 -17.30 -36.05
C LEU A 5 23.81 -18.13 -35.98
N GLU A 6 24.70 -18.02 -36.98
CA GLU A 6 26.03 -18.66 -36.96
C GLU A 6 26.89 -18.12 -35.79
N LYS A 7 26.85 -16.83 -35.52
CA LYS A 7 27.53 -16.21 -34.37
C LYS A 7 26.94 -16.69 -33.02
N ALA A 8 25.61 -16.81 -32.96
CA ALA A 8 24.92 -17.34 -31.79
C ALA A 8 25.37 -18.77 -31.48
N THR A 9 25.39 -19.64 -32.51
CA THR A 9 25.88 -21.02 -32.39
C THR A 9 27.33 -21.08 -31.92
N THR A 10 28.19 -20.20 -32.45
CA THR A 10 29.59 -20.11 -32.03
C THR A 10 29.72 -19.68 -30.56
N ALA A 11 28.94 -18.72 -30.12
CA ALA A 11 28.92 -18.29 -28.72
C ALA A 11 28.47 -19.41 -27.77
N ALA A 12 27.45 -20.19 -28.16
CA ALA A 12 27.00 -21.37 -27.41
C ALA A 12 28.10 -22.41 -27.25
N GLN A 13 28.80 -22.76 -28.36
CA GLN A 13 29.92 -23.69 -28.33
C GLN A 13 31.08 -23.25 -27.43
N GLN A 14 31.22 -21.97 -27.21
CA GLN A 14 32.21 -21.36 -26.30
C GLN A 14 31.73 -21.21 -24.86
N GLY A 15 30.47 -21.57 -24.55
CA GLY A 15 29.86 -21.38 -23.25
C GLY A 15 29.68 -19.90 -22.88
N ASN A 16 29.64 -19.01 -23.87
CA ASN A 16 29.45 -17.56 -23.63
C ASN A 16 27.96 -17.21 -23.74
N TRP A 17 27.24 -17.50 -22.66
CA TRP A 17 25.78 -17.36 -22.59
C TRP A 17 25.34 -15.90 -22.71
N SER A 18 26.08 -14.96 -22.13
CA SER A 18 25.80 -13.52 -22.21
C SER A 18 25.89 -13.01 -23.67
N LEU A 19 26.89 -13.44 -24.42
CA LEU A 19 27.03 -13.09 -25.84
C LEU A 19 25.98 -13.81 -26.72
N LEU A 20 25.67 -15.05 -26.40
CA LEU A 20 24.60 -15.80 -27.05
C LEU A 20 23.26 -15.06 -26.90
N ASN A 21 22.90 -14.61 -25.69
CA ASN A 21 21.70 -13.85 -25.44
C ASN A 21 21.62 -12.57 -26.28
N GLN A 22 22.75 -11.85 -26.42
CA GLN A 22 22.80 -10.67 -27.28
C GLN A 22 22.48 -10.98 -28.74
N TYR A 23 23.01 -12.10 -29.26
CA TYR A 23 22.73 -12.50 -30.64
C TYR A 23 21.29 -13.02 -30.83
N LEU A 24 20.74 -13.77 -29.86
CA LEU A 24 19.36 -14.26 -29.92
C LEU A 24 18.35 -13.07 -29.92
N GLN A 25 18.63 -12.04 -29.17
CA GLN A 25 17.77 -10.84 -29.14
C GLN A 25 17.81 -9.98 -30.41
N GLN A 26 18.89 -10.11 -31.21
CA GLN A 26 19.06 -9.43 -32.50
C GLN A 26 18.36 -10.15 -33.65
N LEU A 27 17.96 -11.42 -33.48
CA LEU A 27 17.28 -12.17 -34.53
C LEU A 27 15.88 -11.60 -34.79
N PRO A 28 15.43 -11.56 -36.07
CA PRO A 28 14.12 -11.10 -36.46
C PRO A 28 13.05 -12.15 -36.08
N LEU A 29 12.75 -12.26 -34.80
CA LEU A 29 11.76 -13.17 -34.22
C LEU A 29 10.41 -12.45 -34.02
N GLY A 30 9.31 -13.17 -34.36
CA GLY A 30 7.96 -12.68 -34.16
C GLY A 30 7.33 -11.99 -35.36
N LYS A 31 5.99 -11.84 -35.36
CA LYS A 31 5.18 -11.28 -36.46
C LYS A 31 5.29 -9.76 -36.66
N ASN A 32 6.07 -9.05 -35.83
CA ASN A 32 6.19 -7.59 -35.84
C ASN A 32 7.51 -7.08 -36.45
N ALA A 33 8.10 -7.81 -37.39
CA ALA A 33 9.10 -7.21 -38.25
C ALA A 33 8.39 -6.13 -39.09
N THR A 34 8.37 -4.90 -38.57
CA THR A 34 7.89 -3.72 -39.32
C THR A 34 8.80 -3.51 -40.53
N ASP A 35 8.27 -2.99 -41.64
CA ASP A 35 8.91 -2.76 -42.94
C ASP A 35 10.26 -1.99 -42.93
N ALA A 36 10.84 -1.70 -41.78
CA ALA A 36 12.12 -1.02 -41.62
C ALA A 36 13.35 -1.92 -41.69
N ASP A 37 13.20 -3.26 -41.50
CA ASP A 37 14.32 -4.23 -41.50
C ASP A 37 14.29 -5.16 -42.74
N ALA A 38 13.94 -4.63 -43.87
CA ALA A 38 13.73 -5.34 -45.12
C ALA A 38 14.99 -6.05 -45.73
N GLU A 39 16.13 -6.11 -45.03
CA GLU A 39 17.33 -6.82 -45.50
C GLU A 39 17.50 -8.24 -44.91
N SER A 40 16.71 -8.66 -43.93
CA SER A 40 16.81 -10.01 -43.36
C SER A 40 15.64 -10.86 -43.80
N ALA A 41 15.89 -11.91 -44.55
CA ALA A 41 14.89 -12.91 -44.90
C ALA A 41 14.31 -13.53 -43.60
N PRO A 42 12.99 -13.80 -43.51
CA PRO A 42 12.41 -14.43 -42.35
C PRO A 42 13.08 -15.78 -42.09
N LEU A 43 13.27 -16.10 -40.80
CA LEU A 43 13.83 -17.38 -40.38
C LEU A 43 12.87 -18.52 -40.81
N ASN A 44 13.43 -19.61 -41.34
CA ASN A 44 12.65 -20.79 -41.65
C ASN A 44 12.44 -21.65 -40.38
N ASP A 45 11.60 -22.69 -40.47
CA ASP A 45 11.27 -23.56 -39.33
C ASP A 45 12.50 -24.21 -38.70
N SER A 46 13.49 -24.63 -39.52
CA SER A 46 14.74 -25.21 -39.02
C SER A 46 15.61 -24.19 -38.29
N ASP A 47 15.62 -22.92 -38.73
CA ASP A 47 16.32 -21.84 -38.04
C ASP A 47 15.65 -21.53 -36.70
N LEU A 48 14.29 -21.54 -36.63
CA LEU A 48 13.53 -21.36 -35.41
C LEU A 48 13.76 -22.48 -34.39
N GLU A 49 13.80 -23.75 -34.84
CA GLU A 49 14.16 -24.89 -33.98
C GLU A 49 15.57 -24.73 -33.42
N GLN A 50 16.52 -24.29 -34.25
CA GLN A 50 17.89 -24.04 -33.80
C GLN A 50 17.95 -22.92 -32.75
N VAL A 51 17.20 -21.81 -32.93
CA VAL A 51 17.11 -20.73 -31.95
C VAL A 51 16.49 -21.23 -30.64
N LEU A 52 15.44 -22.05 -30.71
CA LEU A 52 14.81 -22.67 -29.55
C LEU A 52 15.82 -23.52 -28.76
N ASN A 53 16.58 -24.40 -29.43
CA ASN A 53 17.58 -25.22 -28.75
C ASN A 53 18.67 -24.38 -28.08
N LEU A 54 19.18 -23.34 -28.76
CA LEU A 54 20.15 -22.42 -28.18
C LEU A 54 19.58 -21.64 -26.97
N ALA A 55 18.30 -21.32 -27.00
CA ALA A 55 17.64 -20.63 -25.85
C ALA A 55 17.46 -21.63 -24.67
N LEU A 56 17.15 -22.89 -24.93
CA LEU A 56 17.09 -23.95 -23.92
C LEU A 56 18.46 -24.22 -23.29
N ASP A 57 19.53 -24.22 -24.08
CA ASP A 57 20.90 -24.36 -23.57
C ASP A 57 21.26 -23.27 -22.56
N VAL A 58 20.78 -22.01 -22.78
CA VAL A 58 20.97 -20.93 -21.82
C VAL A 58 20.14 -21.14 -20.56
N LEU A 59 18.92 -21.67 -20.67
CA LEU A 59 18.11 -22.00 -19.48
C LEU A 59 18.77 -23.09 -18.65
N ASP A 60 19.43 -24.05 -19.28
CA ASP A 60 20.11 -25.13 -18.60
C ASP A 60 21.40 -24.66 -17.92
N ALA A 61 22.32 -24.05 -18.66
CA ALA A 61 23.70 -23.80 -18.21
C ALA A 61 24.00 -22.34 -17.81
N GLY A 62 23.09 -21.41 -18.07
CA GLY A 62 23.25 -19.99 -17.73
C GLY A 62 23.05 -19.67 -16.25
N ASP A 63 23.61 -18.55 -15.80
CA ASP A 63 23.30 -18.00 -14.49
C ASP A 63 21.89 -17.34 -14.47
N PHE A 64 21.45 -16.89 -13.27
CA PHE A 64 20.14 -16.27 -13.10
C PHE A 64 19.89 -15.10 -14.06
N GLN A 65 20.89 -14.23 -14.25
CA GLN A 65 20.76 -13.08 -15.14
C GLN A 65 20.66 -13.50 -16.61
N GLU A 66 21.42 -14.51 -17.01
CA GLU A 66 21.42 -15.06 -18.37
C GLU A 66 20.11 -15.76 -18.68
N ARG A 67 19.57 -16.55 -17.74
CA ARG A 67 18.23 -17.14 -17.79
C ARG A 67 17.14 -16.07 -17.90
N TRP A 68 17.25 -14.97 -17.15
CA TRP A 68 16.31 -13.85 -17.21
C TRP A 68 16.31 -13.16 -18.57
N GLU A 69 17.48 -12.98 -19.16
CA GLU A 69 17.60 -12.34 -20.48
C GLU A 69 17.08 -13.24 -21.60
N VAL A 70 17.38 -14.56 -21.58
CA VAL A 70 16.90 -15.50 -22.61
C VAL A 70 15.40 -15.72 -22.52
N ALA A 71 14.80 -15.61 -21.33
CA ALA A 71 13.36 -15.74 -21.14
C ALA A 71 12.54 -14.82 -22.08
N LYS A 72 13.09 -13.66 -22.44
CA LYS A 72 12.49 -12.67 -23.36
C LYS A 72 12.46 -13.12 -24.82
N VAL A 73 13.21 -14.18 -25.17
CA VAL A 73 13.29 -14.75 -26.53
C VAL A 73 12.12 -15.69 -26.81
N PHE A 74 11.75 -16.52 -25.83
CA PHE A 74 10.73 -17.57 -25.99
C PHE A 74 9.35 -17.06 -26.47
N PRO A 75 8.78 -15.97 -25.95
CA PRO A 75 7.51 -15.45 -26.46
C PRO A 75 7.56 -15.09 -27.94
N LYS A 76 8.73 -14.69 -28.45
CA LYS A 76 8.93 -14.34 -29.87
C LYS A 76 9.04 -15.57 -30.76
N LEU A 77 9.42 -16.74 -30.22
CA LEU A 77 9.44 -18.04 -30.94
C LEU A 77 8.00 -18.57 -31.13
N GLY A 78 7.04 -18.13 -30.33
CA GLY A 78 5.66 -18.56 -30.46
C GLY A 78 5.42 -19.98 -29.98
N ALA A 79 4.45 -20.66 -30.62
CA ALA A 79 3.95 -21.95 -30.14
C ALA A 79 4.98 -23.10 -30.11
N ILE A 80 6.07 -23.00 -30.86
CA ILE A 80 7.12 -24.04 -30.86
C ILE A 80 7.84 -24.16 -29.51
N ALA A 81 7.85 -23.10 -28.71
CA ALA A 81 8.48 -23.10 -27.40
C ALA A 81 7.62 -23.77 -26.31
N ILE A 82 6.30 -23.93 -26.53
CA ILE A 82 5.37 -24.36 -25.48
C ILE A 82 5.66 -25.78 -25.01
N ALA A 83 5.77 -26.77 -25.95
CA ALA A 83 5.95 -28.17 -25.58
C ALA A 83 7.27 -28.40 -24.82
N PRO A 84 8.46 -27.93 -25.31
CA PRO A 84 9.71 -28.09 -24.57
C PRO A 84 9.72 -27.41 -23.18
N LEU A 85 9.07 -26.26 -23.06
CA LEU A 85 8.96 -25.58 -21.75
C LEU A 85 8.04 -26.33 -20.77
N ILE A 86 6.97 -26.99 -21.29
CA ILE A 86 6.11 -27.85 -20.46
C ILE A 86 6.89 -29.08 -20.01
N GLU A 87 7.63 -29.74 -20.92
CA GLU A 87 8.48 -30.89 -20.59
C GLU A 87 9.48 -30.53 -19.47
N LEU A 88 10.12 -29.36 -19.57
CA LEU A 88 11.05 -28.88 -18.56
C LEU A 88 10.35 -28.54 -17.23
N LEU A 89 9.13 -27.95 -17.27
CA LEU A 89 8.35 -27.64 -16.08
C LEU A 89 7.93 -28.90 -15.32
N GLU A 90 7.58 -29.96 -16.03
CA GLU A 90 7.05 -31.23 -15.50
C GLU A 90 8.15 -32.25 -15.14
N ASP A 91 9.39 -31.96 -15.47
CA ASP A 91 10.55 -32.82 -15.15
C ASP A 91 10.95 -32.64 -13.68
N ASP A 92 10.60 -33.60 -12.82
CA ASP A 92 10.91 -33.57 -11.38
C ASP A 92 12.42 -33.75 -11.09
N GLU A 93 13.22 -34.19 -12.07
CA GLU A 93 14.68 -34.31 -11.95
C GLU A 93 15.40 -33.02 -12.33
N ALA A 94 14.70 -32.08 -13.00
CA ALA A 94 15.26 -30.78 -13.38
C ALA A 94 15.49 -29.88 -12.17
N ASP A 95 16.47 -28.99 -12.30
CA ASP A 95 16.74 -27.96 -11.28
C ASP A 95 15.51 -27.08 -11.04
N LEU A 96 15.19 -26.82 -9.76
CA LEU A 96 14.02 -26.01 -9.36
C LEU A 96 14.00 -24.62 -10.00
N GLU A 97 15.17 -24.00 -10.16
CA GLU A 97 15.26 -22.68 -10.80
C GLU A 97 14.92 -22.77 -12.29
N MET A 98 15.34 -23.83 -12.99
CA MET A 98 14.96 -24.07 -14.39
C MET A 98 13.45 -24.25 -14.54
N ARG A 99 12.84 -25.09 -13.69
CA ARG A 99 11.39 -25.32 -13.66
C ARG A 99 10.65 -24.01 -13.41
N TRP A 100 11.15 -23.19 -12.49
CA TRP A 100 10.59 -21.88 -12.19
C TRP A 100 10.63 -20.96 -13.42
N PHE A 101 11.78 -20.87 -14.11
CA PHE A 101 11.89 -20.07 -15.33
C PHE A 101 10.98 -20.60 -16.44
N ALA A 102 10.91 -21.92 -16.65
CA ALA A 102 10.02 -22.52 -17.64
C ALA A 102 8.55 -22.13 -17.39
N GLY A 103 8.06 -22.27 -16.17
CA GLY A 103 6.70 -21.92 -15.80
C GLY A 103 6.43 -20.41 -15.92
N ARG A 104 7.38 -19.57 -15.51
CA ARG A 104 7.29 -18.13 -15.68
C ARG A 104 7.21 -17.73 -17.16
N ILE A 105 8.02 -18.32 -18.02
CA ILE A 105 8.00 -18.09 -19.47
C ILE A 105 6.66 -18.56 -20.06
N LEU A 106 6.18 -19.73 -19.63
CA LEU A 106 4.88 -20.27 -20.07
C LEU A 106 3.72 -19.31 -19.75
N GLY A 107 3.80 -18.56 -18.67
CA GLY A 107 2.82 -17.51 -18.33
C GLY A 107 2.67 -16.38 -19.37
N GLU A 108 3.56 -16.27 -20.35
CA GLU A 108 3.45 -15.33 -21.47
C GLU A 108 2.65 -15.93 -22.67
N PHE A 109 2.32 -17.23 -22.62
CA PHE A 109 1.63 -17.93 -23.71
C PHE A 109 0.17 -18.23 -23.36
N ASN A 110 -0.75 -17.49 -23.96
CA ASN A 110 -2.18 -17.78 -23.81
C ASN A 110 -2.58 -19.03 -24.63
N HIS A 111 -2.31 -20.20 -24.08
CA HIS A 111 -2.59 -21.48 -24.72
C HIS A 111 -3.22 -22.49 -23.76
N PRO A 112 -4.22 -23.29 -24.18
CA PRO A 112 -4.92 -24.22 -23.29
C PRO A 112 -4.00 -25.24 -22.59
N THR A 113 -2.99 -25.77 -23.28
CA THR A 113 -2.05 -26.75 -22.69
C THR A 113 -1.21 -26.11 -21.58
N VAL A 114 -0.80 -24.85 -21.75
CA VAL A 114 -0.08 -24.08 -20.72
C VAL A 114 -0.93 -23.94 -19.45
N ILE A 115 -2.20 -23.55 -19.61
CA ILE A 115 -3.12 -23.43 -18.48
C ILE A 115 -3.26 -24.79 -17.77
N THR A 116 -3.41 -25.87 -18.52
CA THR A 116 -3.53 -27.22 -17.97
C THR A 116 -2.28 -27.63 -17.18
N SER A 117 -1.08 -27.41 -17.72
CA SER A 117 0.19 -27.73 -17.06
C SER A 117 0.41 -26.89 -15.80
N LEU A 118 0.16 -25.57 -15.86
CA LEU A 118 0.27 -24.70 -14.70
C LEU A 118 -0.74 -25.06 -13.59
N VAL A 119 -1.98 -25.42 -13.97
CA VAL A 119 -2.99 -25.91 -13.03
C VAL A 119 -2.58 -27.25 -12.42
N HIS A 120 -1.96 -28.14 -13.21
CA HIS A 120 -1.43 -29.40 -12.70
C HIS A 120 -0.33 -29.16 -11.67
N LEU A 121 0.63 -28.30 -11.99
CA LEU A 121 1.71 -27.91 -11.07
C LEU A 121 1.16 -27.29 -9.77
N LEU A 122 0.18 -26.40 -9.89
CA LEU A 122 -0.48 -25.77 -8.71
C LEU A 122 -1.09 -26.80 -7.75
N LYS A 123 -1.54 -27.96 -8.27
CA LYS A 123 -2.14 -29.04 -7.49
C LYS A 123 -1.14 -30.01 -6.89
N THR A 124 -0.04 -30.26 -7.58
CA THR A 124 0.83 -31.40 -7.32
C THR A 124 2.17 -31.02 -6.70
N SER A 125 2.60 -29.76 -6.87
CA SER A 125 3.88 -29.32 -6.34
C SER A 125 3.81 -29.13 -4.82
N GLU A 126 4.80 -29.68 -4.11
CA GLU A 126 5.04 -29.42 -2.68
C GLU A 126 5.97 -28.22 -2.46
N ASP A 127 6.58 -27.71 -3.53
CA ASP A 127 7.47 -26.54 -3.49
C ASP A 127 6.67 -25.25 -3.54
N GLU A 128 6.85 -24.39 -2.52
CA GLU A 128 6.11 -23.14 -2.37
C GLU A 128 6.44 -22.12 -3.48
N ASP A 129 7.70 -22.06 -3.95
CA ASP A 129 8.13 -21.11 -4.97
C ASP A 129 7.56 -21.50 -6.34
N LEU A 130 7.53 -22.79 -6.67
CA LEU A 130 6.89 -23.29 -7.90
C LEU A 130 5.37 -23.09 -7.87
N THR A 131 4.75 -23.31 -6.72
CA THR A 131 3.31 -23.08 -6.53
C THR A 131 2.95 -21.61 -6.70
N ALA A 132 3.73 -20.71 -6.07
CA ALA A 132 3.55 -19.27 -6.19
C ALA A 132 3.78 -18.78 -7.64
N MET A 133 4.79 -19.32 -8.32
CA MET A 133 5.05 -19.02 -9.72
C MET A 133 3.90 -19.47 -10.62
N ALA A 134 3.38 -20.68 -10.44
CA ALA A 134 2.23 -21.18 -11.22
C ALA A 134 0.98 -20.32 -11.03
N ALA A 135 0.69 -19.90 -9.78
CA ALA A 135 -0.39 -18.97 -9.46
C ALA A 135 -0.20 -17.62 -10.16
N ALA A 136 1.01 -17.05 -10.13
CA ALA A 136 1.32 -15.79 -10.79
C ALA A 136 1.22 -15.92 -12.33
N ALA A 137 1.71 -17.00 -12.92
CA ALA A 137 1.62 -17.27 -14.34
C ALA A 137 0.16 -17.40 -14.81
N LEU A 138 -0.67 -18.15 -14.08
CA LEU A 138 -2.12 -18.26 -14.36
C LEU A 138 -2.81 -16.91 -14.24
N SER A 139 -2.46 -16.10 -13.24
CA SER A 139 -3.02 -14.76 -13.08
C SER A 139 -2.66 -13.85 -14.25
N SER A 140 -1.44 -13.93 -14.79
CA SER A 140 -1.00 -13.15 -15.95
C SER A 140 -1.73 -13.51 -17.24
N LEU A 141 -2.20 -14.76 -17.38
CA LEU A 141 -3.03 -15.22 -18.50
C LEU A 141 -4.46 -14.64 -18.46
N GLY A 142 -4.84 -14.04 -17.35
CA GLY A 142 -6.10 -13.30 -17.20
C GLY A 142 -7.33 -14.18 -17.45
N ASN A 143 -8.28 -13.69 -18.26
CA ASN A 143 -9.56 -14.36 -18.49
C ASN A 143 -9.43 -15.81 -18.96
N SER A 144 -8.38 -16.14 -19.69
CA SER A 144 -8.17 -17.49 -20.21
C SER A 144 -7.97 -18.53 -19.10
N ALA A 145 -7.47 -18.10 -17.93
CA ALA A 145 -7.25 -18.98 -16.79
C ALA A 145 -8.45 -19.01 -15.82
N VAL A 146 -9.42 -18.09 -15.93
CA VAL A 146 -10.51 -17.95 -14.95
C VAL A 146 -11.30 -19.25 -14.78
N ASP A 147 -11.73 -19.89 -15.88
CA ASP A 147 -12.53 -21.12 -15.81
C ASP A 147 -11.74 -22.29 -15.19
N ALA A 148 -10.45 -22.38 -15.50
CA ALA A 148 -9.57 -23.39 -14.95
C ALA A 148 -9.36 -23.18 -13.43
N LEU A 149 -9.06 -21.94 -13.01
CA LEU A 149 -8.95 -21.58 -11.59
C LEU A 149 -10.27 -21.75 -10.84
N ALA A 150 -11.39 -21.37 -11.46
CA ALA A 150 -12.71 -21.55 -10.87
C ALA A 150 -13.03 -23.02 -10.60
N SER A 151 -12.58 -23.94 -11.49
CA SER A 151 -12.74 -25.39 -11.29
C SER A 151 -12.01 -25.90 -10.05
N LEU A 152 -10.88 -25.25 -9.66
CA LEU A 152 -10.10 -25.58 -8.48
C LEU A 152 -10.78 -25.19 -7.15
N LEU A 153 -11.74 -24.27 -7.20
CA LEU A 153 -12.49 -23.87 -6.00
C LEU A 153 -13.33 -25.01 -5.41
N ALA A 154 -13.63 -26.03 -6.20
CA ALA A 154 -14.34 -27.23 -5.74
C ALA A 154 -13.48 -28.15 -4.86
N ASP A 155 -12.17 -28.08 -5.00
CA ASP A 155 -11.20 -28.91 -4.28
C ASP A 155 -10.72 -28.18 -3.01
N PRO A 156 -10.97 -28.69 -1.80
CA PRO A 156 -10.59 -28.04 -0.55
C PRO A 156 -9.09 -27.74 -0.44
N GLU A 157 -8.21 -28.62 -0.96
CA GLU A 157 -6.75 -28.46 -0.83
C GLU A 157 -6.22 -27.34 -1.74
N SER A 158 -6.81 -27.15 -2.91
CA SER A 158 -6.40 -26.15 -3.90
C SER A 158 -7.19 -24.82 -3.78
N ARG A 159 -8.27 -24.79 -3.00
CA ARG A 159 -9.24 -23.68 -2.98
C ARG A 159 -8.64 -22.34 -2.60
N LEU A 160 -7.81 -22.30 -1.56
CA LEU A 160 -7.17 -21.06 -1.14
C LEU A 160 -6.26 -20.51 -2.22
N LEU A 161 -5.41 -21.34 -2.82
CA LEU A 161 -4.51 -20.95 -3.91
C LEU A 161 -5.28 -20.47 -5.14
N ALA A 162 -6.36 -21.17 -5.49
CA ALA A 162 -7.23 -20.76 -6.59
C ALA A 162 -7.89 -19.40 -6.31
N THR A 163 -8.37 -19.17 -5.08
CA THR A 163 -8.95 -17.89 -4.67
C THR A 163 -7.92 -16.76 -4.73
N GLN A 164 -6.71 -17.00 -4.25
CA GLN A 164 -5.59 -16.06 -4.33
C GLN A 164 -5.21 -15.76 -5.78
N SER A 165 -5.11 -16.78 -6.63
CA SER A 165 -4.81 -16.59 -8.05
C SER A 165 -5.89 -15.78 -8.77
N LEU A 166 -7.17 -16.09 -8.52
CA LEU A 166 -8.30 -15.32 -9.04
C LEU A 166 -8.28 -13.87 -8.58
N SER A 167 -7.93 -13.61 -7.33
CA SER A 167 -7.89 -12.25 -6.76
C SER A 167 -6.89 -11.32 -7.47
N GLN A 168 -5.84 -11.88 -8.08
CA GLN A 168 -4.86 -11.13 -8.86
C GLN A 168 -5.38 -10.75 -10.25
N ILE A 169 -6.41 -11.45 -10.76
CA ILE A 169 -7.04 -11.18 -12.04
C ILE A 169 -8.07 -10.06 -11.87
N ARG A 170 -7.69 -8.81 -12.11
CA ARG A 170 -8.57 -7.64 -11.92
C ARG A 170 -9.56 -7.47 -13.08
N ARG A 171 -10.44 -8.46 -13.28
CA ARG A 171 -11.43 -8.52 -14.36
C ARG A 171 -12.78 -8.96 -13.81
N PRO A 172 -13.92 -8.47 -14.38
CA PRO A 172 -15.27 -8.81 -13.89
C PRO A 172 -15.60 -10.30 -13.92
N GLU A 173 -14.92 -11.07 -14.75
CA GLU A 173 -15.16 -12.51 -14.92
C GLU A 173 -14.86 -13.30 -13.63
N ILE A 174 -14.02 -12.78 -12.73
CA ILE A 174 -13.72 -13.45 -11.44
C ILE A 174 -14.84 -13.28 -10.41
N ILE A 175 -15.77 -12.35 -10.61
CA ILE A 175 -16.81 -12.04 -9.60
C ILE A 175 -17.65 -13.27 -9.30
N ALA A 176 -18.15 -13.98 -10.31
CA ALA A 176 -18.99 -15.16 -10.09
C ALA A 176 -18.23 -16.30 -9.38
N PRO A 177 -17.02 -16.69 -9.78
CA PRO A 177 -16.19 -17.63 -9.02
C PRO A 177 -15.98 -17.21 -7.56
N LEU A 178 -15.55 -15.98 -7.30
CA LEU A 178 -15.29 -15.51 -5.94
C LEU A 178 -16.54 -15.45 -5.07
N LEU A 179 -17.70 -15.08 -5.63
CA LEU A 179 -18.97 -15.11 -4.92
C LEU A 179 -19.36 -16.54 -4.46
N SER A 180 -18.86 -17.58 -5.11
CA SER A 180 -19.16 -18.96 -4.72
C SER A 180 -18.43 -19.40 -3.43
N VAL A 181 -17.40 -18.68 -3.01
CA VAL A 181 -16.55 -19.03 -1.85
C VAL A 181 -16.60 -18.01 -0.70
N VAL A 182 -17.48 -17.01 -0.77
CA VAL A 182 -17.61 -16.01 0.32
C VAL A 182 -18.15 -16.59 1.62
N HIS A 183 -18.72 -17.79 1.59
CA HIS A 183 -19.19 -18.53 2.76
C HIS A 183 -18.37 -19.81 3.03
N ASP A 184 -17.17 -19.88 2.49
CA ASP A 184 -16.29 -21.03 2.69
C ASP A 184 -16.02 -21.30 4.17
N PRO A 185 -15.89 -22.57 4.62
CA PRO A 185 -15.51 -22.86 6.00
C PRO A 185 -14.22 -22.18 6.44
N GLU A 186 -13.26 -22.02 5.52
CA GLU A 186 -11.95 -21.44 5.80
C GLU A 186 -11.96 -19.91 5.74
N ALA A 187 -11.55 -19.25 6.83
CA ALA A 187 -11.59 -17.80 6.94
C ALA A 187 -10.66 -17.09 5.94
N SER A 188 -9.51 -17.68 5.62
CA SER A 188 -8.54 -17.17 4.64
C SER A 188 -9.13 -17.13 3.22
N VAL A 189 -9.90 -18.14 2.83
CA VAL A 189 -10.63 -18.17 1.57
C VAL A 189 -11.68 -17.06 1.53
N ARG A 190 -12.51 -16.94 2.58
CA ARG A 190 -13.53 -15.89 2.66
C ARG A 190 -12.92 -14.49 2.61
N SER A 191 -11.88 -14.22 3.44
CA SER A 191 -11.26 -12.88 3.48
C SER A 191 -10.63 -12.49 2.16
N THR A 192 -9.92 -13.41 1.48
CA THR A 192 -9.34 -13.17 0.16
C THR A 192 -10.43 -12.88 -0.90
N ALA A 193 -11.53 -13.64 -0.86
CA ALA A 193 -12.64 -13.41 -1.78
C ALA A 193 -13.31 -12.04 -1.54
N ILE A 194 -13.57 -11.67 -0.28
CA ILE A 194 -14.16 -10.38 0.10
C ILE A 194 -13.24 -9.21 -0.29
N GLU A 195 -11.94 -9.31 -0.02
CA GLU A 195 -10.95 -8.31 -0.42
C GLU A 195 -10.99 -8.07 -1.95
N ALA A 196 -10.89 -9.14 -2.73
CA ALA A 196 -10.88 -9.05 -4.19
C ALA A 196 -12.19 -8.46 -4.74
N LEU A 197 -13.35 -8.93 -4.24
CA LEU A 197 -14.66 -8.44 -4.63
C LEU A 197 -14.86 -6.95 -4.33
N SER A 198 -14.28 -6.44 -3.25
CA SER A 198 -14.40 -5.04 -2.82
C SER A 198 -13.92 -4.02 -3.86
N SER A 199 -13.10 -4.45 -4.82
CA SER A 199 -12.59 -3.60 -5.91
C SER A 199 -13.57 -3.40 -7.07
N PHE A 200 -14.71 -4.11 -7.09
CA PHE A 200 -15.67 -4.08 -8.19
C PHE A 200 -16.97 -3.37 -7.83
N HIS A 201 -17.58 -2.72 -8.83
CA HIS A 201 -18.89 -2.08 -8.73
C HIS A 201 -19.99 -2.97 -9.33
N ASP A 202 -20.18 -4.15 -8.75
CA ASP A 202 -21.22 -5.11 -9.16
C ASP A 202 -22.34 -5.13 -8.09
N PRO A 203 -23.63 -5.08 -8.47
CA PRO A 203 -24.75 -5.01 -7.51
C PRO A 203 -24.90 -6.24 -6.61
N ARG A 204 -24.24 -7.36 -6.94
CA ARG A 204 -24.22 -8.57 -6.11
C ARG A 204 -23.27 -8.46 -4.92
N ILE A 205 -22.32 -7.52 -4.93
CA ILE A 205 -21.25 -7.43 -3.92
C ILE A 205 -21.72 -6.76 -2.62
N PRO A 206 -22.43 -5.59 -2.64
CA PRO A 206 -22.79 -4.93 -1.39
C PRO A 206 -23.55 -5.80 -0.38
N PRO A 207 -24.52 -6.65 -0.77
CA PRO A 207 -25.17 -7.55 0.18
C PRO A 207 -24.19 -8.54 0.85
N VAL A 208 -23.21 -9.04 0.09
CA VAL A 208 -22.19 -9.95 0.60
C VAL A 208 -21.24 -9.25 1.58
N LEU A 209 -20.84 -8.01 1.27
CA LEU A 209 -20.02 -7.21 2.20
C LEU A 209 -20.76 -6.88 3.49
N LEU A 210 -22.09 -6.63 3.42
CA LEU A 210 -22.90 -6.39 4.61
C LEU A 210 -22.99 -7.65 5.50
N ASP A 211 -23.18 -8.81 4.91
CA ASP A 211 -23.20 -10.09 5.64
C ASP A 211 -21.84 -10.40 6.27
N ALA A 212 -20.76 -10.08 5.57
CA ALA A 212 -19.39 -10.28 6.04
C ALA A 212 -18.98 -9.36 7.23
N LEU A 213 -19.73 -8.29 7.53
CA LEU A 213 -19.51 -7.48 8.74
C LEU A 213 -19.74 -8.27 10.04
N ASP A 214 -20.56 -9.32 9.99
CA ASP A 214 -20.92 -10.17 11.12
C ASP A 214 -20.15 -11.51 11.12
N ASP A 215 -19.15 -11.67 10.25
CA ASP A 215 -18.35 -12.91 10.17
C ASP A 215 -17.61 -13.20 11.49
N HIS A 216 -17.51 -14.47 11.83
CA HIS A 216 -16.80 -14.92 13.04
C HIS A 216 -15.30 -14.57 13.01
N ALA A 217 -14.68 -14.55 11.83
CA ALA A 217 -13.28 -14.23 11.65
C ALA A 217 -13.05 -12.72 11.47
N ALA A 218 -12.21 -12.15 12.31
CA ALA A 218 -11.88 -10.73 12.26
C ALA A 218 -11.27 -10.29 10.90
N ALA A 219 -10.52 -11.15 10.24
CA ALA A 219 -9.95 -10.87 8.93
C ALA A 219 -11.06 -10.61 7.89
N VAL A 220 -12.13 -11.39 7.91
CA VAL A 220 -13.27 -11.22 6.98
C VAL A 220 -14.02 -9.93 7.29
N ARG A 221 -14.34 -9.67 8.58
CA ARG A 221 -14.98 -8.41 9.00
C ARG A 221 -14.16 -7.19 8.58
N LYS A 222 -12.84 -7.26 8.76
CA LYS A 222 -11.91 -6.19 8.38
C LYS A 222 -12.01 -5.86 6.88
N GLU A 223 -11.93 -6.86 6.01
CA GLU A 223 -12.02 -6.65 4.57
C GLU A 223 -13.41 -6.14 4.14
N ALA A 224 -14.48 -6.60 4.81
CA ALA A 224 -15.83 -6.08 4.59
C ALA A 224 -15.94 -4.59 4.94
N VAL A 225 -15.37 -4.17 6.08
CA VAL A 225 -15.33 -2.75 6.49
C VAL A 225 -14.56 -1.91 5.49
N ILE A 226 -13.39 -2.39 5.02
CA ILE A 226 -12.59 -1.71 4.01
C ILE A 226 -13.41 -1.54 2.72
N GLY A 227 -14.01 -2.62 2.23
CA GLY A 227 -14.80 -2.62 1.01
C GLY A 227 -15.99 -1.66 1.06
N LEU A 228 -16.77 -1.69 2.14
CA LEU A 228 -17.92 -0.79 2.34
C LEU A 228 -17.47 0.66 2.56
N GLY A 229 -16.36 0.86 3.29
CA GLY A 229 -15.80 2.20 3.55
C GLY A 229 -15.32 2.93 2.29
N LEU A 230 -15.07 2.22 1.19
CA LEU A 230 -14.72 2.79 -0.11
C LEU A 230 -15.96 3.15 -0.96
N ARG A 231 -17.16 2.74 -0.55
CA ARG A 231 -18.40 2.91 -1.30
C ARG A 231 -19.20 4.12 -0.80
N SER A 232 -18.64 5.32 -1.00
CA SER A 232 -19.32 6.58 -0.67
C SER A 232 -20.68 6.74 -1.38
N ASP A 233 -20.85 6.12 -2.54
CA ASP A 233 -22.08 6.06 -3.32
C ASP A 233 -23.24 5.31 -2.62
N LEU A 234 -22.91 4.38 -1.73
CA LEU A 234 -23.89 3.54 -1.01
C LEU A 234 -24.09 3.94 0.45
N TRP A 235 -23.45 5.02 0.90
CA TRP A 235 -23.39 5.39 2.31
C TRP A 235 -24.78 5.60 2.94
N GLU A 236 -25.66 6.32 2.26
CA GLU A 236 -27.03 6.57 2.72
C GLU A 236 -27.95 5.36 2.46
N GLU A 237 -27.87 4.76 1.25
CA GLU A 237 -28.74 3.67 0.84
C GLU A 237 -28.62 2.45 1.77
N LEU A 238 -27.40 2.12 2.19
CA LEU A 238 -27.10 0.96 3.04
C LEU A 238 -27.01 1.29 4.52
N ASP A 239 -27.26 2.54 4.92
CA ASP A 239 -27.13 3.02 6.31
C ASP A 239 -25.74 2.65 6.92
N LEU A 240 -24.67 2.89 6.16
CA LEU A 240 -23.32 2.45 6.52
C LEU A 240 -22.84 3.09 7.81
N LEU A 241 -23.25 4.33 8.13
CA LEU A 241 -22.94 4.96 9.40
C LEU A 241 -23.37 4.08 10.59
N ASN A 242 -24.64 3.67 10.62
CA ASN A 242 -25.19 2.92 11.73
C ASN A 242 -24.62 1.50 11.83
N ARG A 243 -24.23 0.91 10.71
CA ARG A 243 -23.59 -0.41 10.68
C ARG A 243 -22.13 -0.36 11.12
N LEU A 244 -21.34 0.56 10.56
CA LEU A 244 -19.91 0.65 10.84
C LEU A 244 -19.62 1.18 12.24
N LYS A 245 -20.49 2.03 12.83
CA LYS A 245 -20.29 2.48 14.23
C LYS A 245 -20.31 1.33 15.25
N LEU A 246 -21.01 0.22 14.97
CA LEU A 246 -21.01 -0.94 15.85
C LEU A 246 -19.64 -1.61 15.88
N LEU A 247 -18.90 -1.58 14.77
CA LEU A 247 -17.58 -2.17 14.65
C LEU A 247 -16.46 -1.34 15.29
N LEU A 248 -16.76 -0.13 15.78
CA LEU A 248 -15.85 0.60 16.67
C LEU A 248 -15.66 -0.12 18.02
N TYR A 249 -16.53 -1.05 18.37
CA TYR A 249 -16.49 -1.86 19.59
C TYR A 249 -16.11 -3.32 19.29
N ASP A 250 -15.56 -3.61 18.13
CA ASP A 250 -15.11 -4.97 17.78
C ASP A 250 -14.00 -5.45 18.73
N PHE A 251 -13.99 -6.76 19.03
CA PHE A 251 -12.93 -7.36 19.85
C PHE A 251 -11.55 -7.32 19.18
N ASN A 252 -11.50 -7.20 17.86
CA ASN A 252 -10.27 -7.07 17.09
C ASN A 252 -9.96 -5.61 16.81
N ARG A 253 -8.78 -5.16 17.23
CA ARG A 253 -8.35 -3.77 17.06
C ARG A 253 -8.29 -3.32 15.60
N GLU A 254 -7.88 -4.20 14.67
CA GLU A 254 -7.78 -3.84 13.25
C GLU A 254 -9.15 -3.55 12.64
N VAL A 255 -10.19 -4.30 13.07
CA VAL A 255 -11.58 -4.02 12.67
C VAL A 255 -12.03 -2.67 13.18
N CYS A 256 -11.80 -2.37 14.48
CA CYS A 256 -12.10 -1.04 15.06
C CYS A 256 -11.39 0.09 14.28
N GLN A 257 -10.12 -0.11 13.96
CA GLN A 257 -9.32 0.86 13.23
C GLN A 257 -9.88 1.11 11.82
N GLN A 258 -10.24 0.07 11.08
CA GLN A 258 -10.82 0.24 9.74
C GLN A 258 -12.21 0.88 9.79
N ALA A 259 -13.03 0.56 10.80
CA ALA A 259 -14.31 1.21 11.03
C ALA A 259 -14.12 2.71 11.32
N ALA A 260 -13.14 3.06 12.15
CA ALA A 260 -12.80 4.45 12.43
C ALA A 260 -12.34 5.21 11.16
N ILE A 261 -11.50 4.57 10.33
CA ILE A 261 -11.05 5.13 9.05
C ILE A 261 -12.24 5.39 8.12
N ALA A 262 -13.13 4.42 7.99
CA ALA A 262 -14.31 4.54 7.13
C ALA A 262 -15.23 5.67 7.61
N LEU A 263 -15.52 5.73 8.90
CA LEU A 263 -16.32 6.79 9.53
C LEU A 263 -15.66 8.17 9.40
N GLY A 264 -14.35 8.27 9.65
CA GLY A 264 -13.62 9.51 9.47
C GLY A 264 -13.70 10.09 8.06
N ARG A 265 -13.63 9.22 7.05
CA ARG A 265 -13.76 9.61 5.63
C ARG A 265 -15.15 10.06 5.23
N SER A 266 -16.20 9.67 5.96
CA SER A 266 -17.56 10.14 5.68
C SER A 266 -17.73 11.65 5.85
N GLY A 267 -16.90 12.29 6.68
CA GLY A 267 -16.89 13.73 6.90
C GLY A 267 -18.13 14.27 7.60
N THR A 268 -18.90 13.42 8.30
CA THR A 268 -20.16 13.82 8.94
C THR A 268 -20.01 14.05 10.44
N ASP A 269 -20.82 14.93 11.01
CA ASP A 269 -20.84 15.19 12.46
C ASP A 269 -21.31 13.96 13.24
N GLU A 270 -22.21 13.16 12.68
CA GLU A 270 -22.67 11.92 13.28
C GLU A 270 -21.55 10.86 13.38
N ALA A 271 -20.67 10.80 12.39
CA ALA A 271 -19.48 9.97 12.48
C ALA A 271 -18.50 10.48 13.55
N ALA A 272 -18.34 11.80 13.66
CA ALA A 272 -17.54 12.39 14.72
C ALA A 272 -18.10 12.06 16.12
N ASP A 273 -19.43 12.08 16.28
CA ASP A 273 -20.08 11.69 17.55
C ASP A 273 -19.74 10.24 17.91
N ALA A 274 -19.90 9.33 16.96
CA ALA A 274 -19.63 7.91 17.18
C ALA A 274 -18.15 7.65 17.54
N LEU A 275 -17.22 8.31 16.86
CA LEU A 275 -15.78 8.22 17.15
C LEU A 275 -15.43 8.77 18.54
N PHE A 276 -16.01 9.92 18.89
CA PHE A 276 -15.75 10.56 20.17
C PHE A 276 -16.35 9.77 21.36
N ASP A 277 -17.51 9.15 21.18
CA ASP A 277 -18.13 8.32 22.22
C ASP A 277 -17.23 7.15 22.65
N VAL A 278 -16.48 6.54 21.73
CA VAL A 278 -15.51 5.49 22.05
C VAL A 278 -14.20 6.09 22.57
N LEU A 279 -13.74 7.20 21.98
CA LEU A 279 -12.50 7.88 22.36
C LEU A 279 -12.50 8.32 23.83
N LYS A 280 -13.61 8.89 24.31
CA LYS A 280 -13.76 9.39 25.69
C LYS A 280 -13.90 8.29 26.75
N SER A 281 -14.09 7.02 26.32
CA SER A 281 -14.22 5.91 27.25
C SER A 281 -12.89 5.59 27.92
N PRO A 282 -12.82 5.51 29.25
CA PRO A 282 -11.60 5.15 29.98
C PRO A 282 -11.17 3.70 29.70
N ALA A 283 -12.07 2.87 29.15
CA ALA A 283 -11.76 1.49 28.73
C ALA A 283 -11.05 1.41 27.38
N THR A 284 -11.02 2.50 26.60
CA THR A 284 -10.38 2.51 25.27
C THR A 284 -8.85 2.55 25.44
N PRO A 285 -8.12 1.52 24.95
CA PRO A 285 -6.65 1.50 25.03
C PRO A 285 -6.01 2.65 24.26
N VAL A 286 -4.90 3.20 24.77
CA VAL A 286 -4.20 4.35 24.15
C VAL A 286 -3.90 4.15 22.66
N PRO A 287 -3.42 2.98 22.17
CA PRO A 287 -3.22 2.78 20.74
C PRO A 287 -4.48 2.95 19.89
N LEU A 288 -5.64 2.59 20.43
CA LEU A 288 -6.92 2.75 19.74
C LEU A 288 -7.43 4.20 19.86
N GLN A 289 -7.17 4.88 20.99
CA GLN A 289 -7.44 6.32 21.11
C GLN A 289 -6.71 7.11 20.02
N ILE A 290 -5.45 6.77 19.75
CA ILE A 290 -4.64 7.40 18.68
C ILE A 290 -5.29 7.18 17.31
N ASP A 291 -5.77 5.98 17.03
CA ASP A 291 -6.45 5.67 15.76
C ASP A 291 -7.75 6.50 15.61
N PHE A 292 -8.52 6.68 16.69
CA PHE A 292 -9.72 7.51 16.68
C PHE A 292 -9.43 9.01 16.57
N VAL A 293 -8.37 9.50 17.20
CA VAL A 293 -7.90 10.89 17.04
C VAL A 293 -7.57 11.17 15.56
N ARG A 294 -6.88 10.24 14.88
CA ARG A 294 -6.59 10.34 13.44
C ARG A 294 -7.88 10.38 12.61
N ALA A 295 -8.82 9.49 12.93
CA ALA A 295 -10.10 9.42 12.23
C ALA A 295 -10.91 10.73 12.40
N LEU A 296 -10.96 11.29 13.60
CA LEU A 296 -11.57 12.62 13.86
C LEU A 296 -10.91 13.71 13.02
N GLY A 297 -9.60 13.67 12.85
CA GLY A 297 -8.87 14.61 11.99
C GLY A 297 -9.28 14.57 10.51
N TRP A 298 -9.83 13.46 10.04
CA TRP A 298 -10.32 13.34 8.66
C TRP A 298 -11.75 13.86 8.48
N VAL A 299 -12.56 13.93 9.53
CA VAL A 299 -13.94 14.47 9.47
C VAL A 299 -13.94 15.96 9.12
N LYS A 300 -12.97 16.74 9.60
CA LYS A 300 -12.73 18.15 9.25
C LYS A 300 -13.92 19.08 9.49
N THR A 301 -14.68 18.89 10.58
CA THR A 301 -15.77 19.78 10.98
C THR A 301 -15.39 20.59 12.22
N PRO A 302 -16.04 21.76 12.49
CA PRO A 302 -15.83 22.50 13.73
C PRO A 302 -16.05 21.66 15.00
N LYS A 303 -16.98 20.72 14.95
CA LYS A 303 -17.32 19.81 16.04
C LYS A 303 -16.17 18.90 16.43
N THR A 304 -15.39 18.42 15.45
CA THR A 304 -14.22 17.59 15.73
C THR A 304 -13.14 18.33 16.50
N LEU A 305 -12.97 19.64 16.29
CA LEU A 305 -12.05 20.44 17.08
C LEU A 305 -12.50 20.51 18.56
N ASP A 306 -13.80 20.62 18.81
CA ASP A 306 -14.34 20.59 20.18
C ASP A 306 -14.03 19.25 20.87
N TYR A 307 -14.19 18.14 20.16
CA TYR A 307 -13.90 16.83 20.68
C TYR A 307 -12.40 16.61 20.94
N LEU A 308 -11.53 17.05 20.03
CA LEU A 308 -10.09 17.00 20.24
C LEU A 308 -9.64 17.88 21.41
N GLN A 309 -10.23 19.08 21.56
CA GLN A 309 -9.98 19.96 22.70
C GLN A 309 -10.39 19.31 24.03
N GLN A 310 -11.58 18.71 24.08
CA GLN A 310 -12.05 17.99 25.27
C GLN A 310 -11.13 16.80 25.61
N THR A 311 -10.69 16.05 24.61
CA THR A 311 -9.80 14.90 24.83
C THR A 311 -8.46 15.31 25.42
N LEU A 312 -7.92 16.50 25.08
CA LEU A 312 -6.65 17.01 25.61
C LEU A 312 -6.65 17.17 27.14
N THR A 313 -7.82 17.33 27.78
CA THR A 313 -7.91 17.56 29.22
C THR A 313 -7.41 16.37 30.05
N GLU A 314 -7.57 15.15 29.55
CA GLU A 314 -7.23 13.89 30.25
C GLU A 314 -6.33 12.97 29.41
N ALA A 315 -5.81 13.47 28.27
CA ALA A 315 -5.03 12.67 27.36
C ALA A 315 -3.68 12.21 27.96
N SER A 316 -3.30 10.97 27.69
CA SER A 316 -1.90 10.53 27.84
C SER A 316 -0.97 11.38 26.96
N VAL A 317 0.34 11.37 27.26
CA VAL A 317 1.30 12.12 26.44
C VAL A 317 1.27 11.67 24.98
N GLU A 318 1.11 10.38 24.74
CA GLU A 318 1.06 9.78 23.39
C GLU A 318 -0.21 10.25 22.63
N CYS A 319 -1.36 10.22 23.31
CA CYS A 319 -2.63 10.68 22.73
C CYS A 319 -2.60 12.19 22.47
N ALA A 320 -2.13 12.98 23.43
CA ALA A 320 -1.99 14.43 23.29
C ALA A 320 -1.04 14.80 22.14
N LEU A 321 0.07 14.06 21.97
CA LEU A 321 0.99 14.24 20.86
C LEU A 321 0.31 14.05 19.50
N GLU A 322 -0.52 13.03 19.37
CA GLU A 322 -1.26 12.80 18.13
C GLU A 322 -2.32 13.88 17.89
N ILE A 323 -3.03 14.32 18.94
CA ILE A 323 -4.00 15.43 18.82
C ILE A 323 -3.30 16.70 18.32
N VAL A 324 -2.14 17.05 18.90
CA VAL A 324 -1.35 18.23 18.47
C VAL A 324 -0.97 18.11 17.00
N ARG A 325 -0.53 16.92 16.55
CA ARG A 325 -0.18 16.68 15.15
C ARG A 325 -1.39 16.78 14.21
N VAL A 326 -2.53 16.25 14.62
CA VAL A 326 -3.77 16.32 13.83
C VAL A 326 -4.23 17.78 13.69
N LEU A 327 -4.23 18.53 14.79
CA LEU A 327 -4.59 19.95 14.76
C LEU A 327 -3.62 20.79 13.92
N GLY A 328 -2.31 20.48 13.95
CA GLY A 328 -1.29 21.16 13.15
C GLY A 328 -1.44 21.00 11.64
N ARG A 329 -2.09 19.92 11.19
CA ARG A 329 -2.30 19.61 9.76
C ARG A 329 -3.60 20.12 9.16
N ILE A 330 -4.35 20.92 9.91
CA ILE A 330 -5.61 21.52 9.41
C ILE A 330 -5.29 22.55 8.33
N GLU A 331 -5.97 22.45 7.20
CA GLU A 331 -5.77 23.33 6.04
C GLU A 331 -6.83 24.42 5.90
N GLU A 332 -8.07 24.16 6.33
CA GLU A 332 -9.20 25.09 6.23
C GLU A 332 -8.96 26.36 7.08
N PRO A 333 -8.97 27.56 6.49
CA PRO A 333 -8.58 28.79 7.19
C PRO A 333 -9.35 29.06 8.50
N VAL A 334 -10.66 28.83 8.51
CA VAL A 334 -11.49 29.06 9.71
C VAL A 334 -11.13 28.07 10.84
N LEU A 335 -10.82 26.84 10.48
CA LEU A 335 -10.42 25.80 11.43
C LEU A 335 -8.97 25.99 11.91
N LYS A 336 -8.06 26.51 11.06
CA LYS A 336 -6.67 26.83 11.45
C LYS A 336 -6.60 27.78 12.62
N THR A 337 -7.31 28.91 12.54
CA THR A 337 -7.33 29.89 13.61
C THR A 337 -7.82 29.27 14.92
N ARG A 338 -8.88 28.45 14.85
CA ARG A 338 -9.41 27.77 16.03
C ARG A 338 -8.44 26.73 16.59
N ALA A 339 -7.82 25.91 15.72
CA ALA A 339 -6.81 24.94 16.12
C ALA A 339 -5.62 25.63 16.83
N THR A 340 -5.18 26.76 16.30
CA THR A 340 -4.11 27.57 16.91
C THR A 340 -4.48 27.99 18.34
N HIS A 341 -5.69 28.47 18.57
CA HIS A 341 -6.15 28.85 19.91
C HIS A 341 -6.25 27.65 20.86
N ILE A 342 -6.79 26.52 20.40
CA ILE A 342 -6.84 25.26 21.18
C ILE A 342 -5.45 24.85 21.65
N LEU A 343 -4.45 24.90 20.75
CA LEU A 343 -3.08 24.55 21.08
C LEU A 343 -2.41 25.56 22.04
N ILE A 344 -2.75 26.86 21.94
CA ILE A 344 -2.29 27.90 22.89
C ILE A 344 -2.90 27.65 24.27
N ASP A 345 -4.20 27.43 24.35
CA ASP A 345 -4.88 27.11 25.60
C ASP A 345 -4.32 25.86 26.26
N PHE A 346 -3.99 24.82 25.44
CA PHE A 346 -3.37 23.60 25.92
C PHE A 346 -1.96 23.85 26.47
N LEU A 347 -1.10 24.64 25.80
CA LEU A 347 0.22 25.00 26.31
C LEU A 347 0.13 25.68 27.68
N ASN A 348 -0.84 26.59 27.84
CA ASN A 348 -1.04 27.39 29.04
C ASN A 348 -1.77 26.65 30.17
N SER A 349 -2.31 25.46 29.89
CA SER A 349 -3.04 24.65 30.84
C SER A 349 -2.12 24.01 31.90
N GLU A 350 -2.71 23.52 32.98
CA GLU A 350 -2.00 22.74 34.01
C GLU A 350 -2.00 21.21 33.70
N TYR A 351 -2.40 20.80 32.48
CA TYR A 351 -2.41 19.39 32.12
C TYR A 351 -0.99 18.82 32.06
N PRO A 352 -0.73 17.64 32.69
CA PRO A 352 0.62 17.08 32.78
C PRO A 352 1.29 16.91 31.42
N ALA A 353 0.54 16.50 30.40
CA ALA A 353 1.05 16.31 29.05
C ALA A 353 1.63 17.61 28.47
N ALA A 354 0.97 18.75 28.65
CA ALA A 354 1.39 20.07 28.15
C ALA A 354 2.75 20.53 28.70
N LYS A 355 3.14 20.02 29.88
CA LYS A 355 4.42 20.40 30.52
C LYS A 355 5.63 19.64 29.97
N THR A 356 5.42 18.59 29.15
CA THR A 356 6.49 17.75 28.62
C THR A 356 7.21 18.40 27.43
N ALA A 357 8.53 18.21 27.34
CA ALA A 357 9.32 18.75 26.24
C ALA A 357 8.87 18.25 24.86
N ILE A 358 8.45 16.98 24.77
CA ILE A 358 8.01 16.37 23.50
C ILE A 358 6.72 17.04 22.97
N ILE A 359 5.80 17.40 23.86
CA ILE A 359 4.57 18.12 23.48
C ILE A 359 4.92 19.55 23.06
N LYS A 360 5.78 20.26 23.79
CA LYS A 360 6.20 21.62 23.44
C LYS A 360 6.91 21.68 22.07
N GLN A 361 7.71 20.67 21.73
CA GLN A 361 8.29 20.52 20.39
C GLN A 361 7.19 20.35 19.32
N ALA A 362 6.25 19.44 19.57
CA ALA A 362 5.15 19.20 18.64
C ALA A 362 4.24 20.43 18.47
N LEU A 363 3.99 21.19 19.53
CA LEU A 363 3.26 22.46 19.48
C LEU A 363 3.97 23.48 18.60
N ALA A 364 5.26 23.65 18.78
CA ALA A 364 6.06 24.56 17.94
C ALA A 364 5.99 24.17 16.46
N GLN A 365 6.12 22.88 16.17
CA GLN A 365 6.01 22.36 14.80
C GLN A 365 4.59 22.63 14.24
N ALA A 366 3.54 22.29 15.00
CA ALA A 366 2.14 22.44 14.59
C ALA A 366 1.81 23.91 14.26
N TRP A 367 2.28 24.87 15.06
CA TRP A 367 2.08 26.29 14.75
C TRP A 367 2.86 26.77 13.53
N GLY A 368 4.04 26.21 13.30
CA GLY A 368 4.82 26.46 12.06
C GLY A 368 4.09 25.93 10.80
N GLU A 369 3.39 24.80 10.91
CA GLU A 369 2.60 24.20 9.81
C GLU A 369 1.26 24.95 9.61
N LEU A 370 0.59 25.35 10.68
CA LEU A 370 -0.64 26.15 10.62
C LEU A 370 -0.40 27.54 10.00
N GLY A 371 0.75 28.18 10.30
CA GLY A 371 1.12 29.47 9.74
C GLY A 371 0.26 30.66 10.23
N GLU A 372 -0.45 30.51 11.35
CA GLU A 372 -1.33 31.53 11.91
C GLU A 372 -0.55 32.53 12.78
N ILE A 373 -0.67 33.82 12.49
CA ILE A 373 0.05 34.90 13.19
C ILE A 373 -0.19 34.88 14.71
N GLY A 374 -1.39 34.46 15.13
CA GLY A 374 -1.74 34.31 16.54
C GLY A 374 -0.85 33.37 17.36
N ALA A 375 -0.05 32.52 16.71
CA ALA A 375 0.88 31.61 17.37
C ALA A 375 2.24 32.26 17.73
N ILE A 376 2.57 33.44 17.19
CA ILE A 376 3.91 34.05 17.32
C ILE A 376 4.29 34.26 18.79
N ASP A 377 3.39 34.81 19.61
CA ASP A 377 3.69 35.07 21.01
C ASP A 377 3.95 33.80 21.81
N ALA A 378 3.19 32.72 21.51
CA ALA A 378 3.40 31.43 22.14
C ALA A 378 4.76 30.80 21.68
N LEU A 379 5.12 30.92 20.42
CA LEU A 379 6.41 30.48 19.90
C LEU A 379 7.58 31.27 20.53
N VAL A 380 7.44 32.59 20.67
CA VAL A 380 8.41 33.43 21.37
C VAL A 380 8.55 32.99 22.83
N GLY A 381 7.44 32.69 23.52
CA GLY A 381 7.48 32.14 24.87
C GLY A 381 8.29 30.86 25.00
N LEU A 382 8.21 29.97 23.99
CA LEU A 382 8.99 28.71 23.96
C LEU A 382 10.51 28.94 23.80
N LEU A 383 10.97 30.10 23.39
CA LEU A 383 12.40 30.44 23.39
C LEU A 383 13.01 30.49 24.81
N ALA A 384 12.18 30.68 25.85
CA ALA A 384 12.63 30.65 27.23
C ALA A 384 12.73 29.25 27.84
N GLU A 385 12.36 28.20 27.10
CA GLU A 385 12.37 26.82 27.59
C GLU A 385 13.80 26.33 27.83
N PRO A 386 14.07 25.57 28.91
CA PRO A 386 15.41 25.09 29.24
C PRO A 386 15.91 24.03 28.24
N THR A 387 15.01 23.35 27.55
CA THR A 387 15.34 22.24 26.63
C THR A 387 15.69 22.77 25.25
N ASP A 388 16.93 22.52 24.79
CA ASP A 388 17.45 22.98 23.50
C ASP A 388 16.58 22.59 22.31
N SER A 389 16.09 21.36 22.30
CA SER A 389 15.23 20.87 21.20
C SER A 389 13.91 21.63 21.10
N VAL A 390 13.32 22.06 22.21
CA VAL A 390 12.11 22.91 22.20
C VAL A 390 12.42 24.26 21.57
N ARG A 391 13.51 24.90 22.00
CA ARG A 391 13.93 26.19 21.42
C ARG A 391 14.22 26.10 19.92
N LEU A 392 14.90 25.05 19.47
CA LEU A 392 15.20 24.85 18.04
C LEU A 392 13.94 24.68 17.20
N HIS A 393 12.93 23.93 17.68
CA HIS A 393 11.65 23.81 16.98
C HIS A 393 10.89 25.15 16.96
N ALA A 394 10.92 25.90 18.04
CA ALA A 394 10.30 27.24 18.07
C ALA A 394 10.98 28.21 17.10
N ILE A 395 12.33 28.20 17.02
CA ILE A 395 13.09 29.00 16.05
C ILE A 395 12.74 28.62 14.61
N ALA A 396 12.72 27.30 14.31
CA ALA A 396 12.35 26.81 12.99
C ALA A 396 10.94 27.26 12.59
N ALA A 397 9.98 27.16 13.52
CA ALA A 397 8.60 27.61 13.28
C ALA A 397 8.52 29.13 13.07
N LEU A 398 9.21 29.94 13.89
CA LEU A 398 9.23 31.41 13.77
C LEU A 398 9.78 31.87 12.41
N LYS A 399 10.73 31.15 11.82
CA LYS A 399 11.25 31.44 10.47
C LYS A 399 10.19 31.40 9.36
N ASN A 400 9.05 30.73 9.59
CA ASN A 400 7.94 30.69 8.63
C ASN A 400 7.11 31.99 8.61
N PHE A 401 7.32 32.91 9.55
CA PHE A 401 6.57 34.16 9.65
C PHE A 401 7.45 35.37 9.25
N PRO A 402 7.08 36.12 8.21
CA PRO A 402 7.92 37.19 7.67
C PRO A 402 8.27 38.31 8.65
N THR A 403 7.40 38.59 9.62
CA THR A 403 7.56 39.72 10.57
C THR A 403 8.38 39.37 11.81
N THR A 404 8.65 38.11 12.08
CA THR A 404 9.21 37.65 13.35
C THR A 404 10.66 38.07 13.55
N HIS A 405 11.46 38.16 12.50
CA HIS A 405 12.85 38.66 12.64
C HIS A 405 12.90 40.05 13.27
N GLN A 406 12.11 41.00 12.71
CA GLN A 406 12.04 42.35 13.24
C GLN A 406 11.45 42.41 14.68
N GLN A 407 10.48 41.56 14.99
CA GLN A 407 9.92 41.43 16.35
C GLN A 407 10.98 40.91 17.34
N LEU A 408 11.80 39.93 16.95
CA LEU A 408 12.88 39.42 17.80
C LEU A 408 13.97 40.46 18.00
N GLU A 409 14.33 41.31 17.01
CA GLU A 409 15.23 42.45 17.18
C GLU A 409 14.70 43.47 18.16
N GLN A 410 13.41 43.80 18.10
CA GLN A 410 12.77 44.69 19.06
C GLN A 410 12.78 44.13 20.49
N LEU A 411 12.46 42.81 20.61
CA LEU A 411 12.53 42.13 21.91
C LEU A 411 13.93 42.09 22.48
N ALA A 412 14.95 41.88 21.65
CA ALA A 412 16.34 41.87 22.12
C ALA A 412 16.79 43.21 22.75
N ALA A 413 16.13 44.32 22.40
CA ALA A 413 16.37 45.63 22.96
C ALA A 413 15.60 45.91 24.27
N ASP A 414 14.68 45.05 24.67
CA ASP A 414 13.90 45.21 25.91
C ASP A 414 14.71 44.74 27.12
N GLU A 415 14.95 45.66 28.02
CA GLU A 415 15.73 45.41 29.26
C GLU A 415 14.93 44.56 30.28
N ASN A 416 13.60 44.52 30.18
CA ASN A 416 12.70 43.88 31.14
C ASN A 416 12.50 42.38 30.86
N LEU A 417 13.07 41.84 29.80
CA LEU A 417 12.94 40.42 29.50
C LEU A 417 13.60 39.55 30.58
N THR A 418 12.94 38.39 30.84
CA THR A 418 13.56 37.38 31.72
C THR A 418 14.90 36.89 31.12
N PRO A 419 15.89 36.53 31.98
CA PRO A 419 17.19 36.07 31.49
C PRO A 419 17.10 34.88 30.51
N ALA A 420 16.16 33.94 30.74
CA ALA A 420 15.95 32.80 29.90
C ALA A 420 15.40 33.21 28.51
N LEU A 421 14.43 34.12 28.45
CA LEU A 421 13.91 34.59 27.16
C LEU A 421 14.96 35.43 26.39
N LYS A 422 15.72 36.28 27.09
CA LYS A 422 16.78 37.07 26.49
C LYS A 422 17.87 36.19 25.83
N GLN A 423 18.24 35.12 26.52
CA GLN A 423 19.15 34.12 25.95
C GLN A 423 18.52 33.41 24.71
N GLY A 424 17.28 32.96 24.79
CA GLY A 424 16.57 32.32 23.69
C GLY A 424 16.42 33.19 22.44
N VAL A 425 16.08 34.48 22.64
CA VAL A 425 16.02 35.48 21.56
C VAL A 425 17.38 35.70 20.90
N ALA A 426 18.46 35.79 21.72
CA ALA A 426 19.82 35.92 21.18
C ALA A 426 20.23 34.72 20.32
N ILE A 427 19.92 33.50 20.76
CA ILE A 427 20.14 32.27 19.98
C ILE A 427 19.34 32.30 18.68
N ALA A 428 18.03 32.66 18.76
CA ALA A 428 17.17 32.74 17.60
C ALA A 428 17.70 33.70 16.54
N LEU A 429 18.12 34.90 16.93
CA LEU A 429 18.71 35.89 16.03
C LEU A 429 20.07 35.43 15.42
N ALA A 430 20.86 34.67 16.18
CA ALA A 430 22.09 34.07 15.64
C ALA A 430 21.80 33.01 14.55
N GLU A 431 20.80 32.17 14.78
CA GLU A 431 20.34 31.14 13.83
C GLU A 431 19.65 31.73 12.57
N TRP A 432 19.18 32.99 12.60
CA TRP A 432 18.62 33.67 11.41
C TRP A 432 19.71 34.12 10.41
N LYS A 433 20.94 34.21 10.84
CA LYS A 433 22.07 34.69 10.00
C LYS A 433 22.70 33.58 9.16
N ILE A 434 22.25 32.34 9.38
CA ILE A 434 22.71 31.15 8.65
C ILE A 434 21.66 30.79 7.59
#